data_ea50a79023c3678b7b81d011cf833678
#
_entry.id   ea50a79023c3678b7b81d011cf833678
#
_cell.length_a   1.000
_cell.length_b   1.000
_cell.length_c   1.000
_cell.angle_alpha   90.00
_cell.angle_beta   90.00
_cell.angle_gamma   90.00
#
_symmetry.space_group_name_H-M   'P 1'
#
loop_
_entity.id
_entity.type
_entity.pdbx_description
1 polymer ?
#
loop_
_entity_poly.entity_id
_entity_poly.type
_entity_poly.pdbx_seq_one_letter_code
_entity_poly.pdbx_strand_id
1 'polypeptide(L)'
;MDYVYTDLLPEDKLEQLEDFMSIQGEAEKLVCVGDGINDAPMLARADIGIAMGNLGSEAAIEAADVILVKDDLHGIVALMKIAKETLRSVSQNITFAVFIKILVLFMAVIGYFGMWEAILVEMVVVILAVINSAGVAGYTA
;
A
#
# COMPACT_ATOMS: atom_id res chain seq x y z
N MET A 1 1.83 1.47 23.68
CA MET A 1 0.43 1.04 23.74
C MET A 1 -0.28 2.11 24.50
N ASP A 2 -1.17 2.86 23.86
CA ASP A 2 -1.71 4.10 24.43
C ASP A 2 -3.07 3.85 25.11
N TYR A 3 -3.84 2.89 24.60
CA TYR A 3 -5.13 2.48 25.18
C TYR A 3 -5.22 0.96 25.21
N VAL A 4 -5.90 0.42 26.23
CA VAL A 4 -6.18 -1.01 26.40
C VAL A 4 -7.64 -1.16 26.78
N TYR A 5 -8.39 -1.89 25.98
CA TYR A 5 -9.79 -2.25 26.22
C TYR A 5 -9.87 -3.75 26.40
N THR A 6 -10.56 -4.20 27.45
CA THR A 6 -10.73 -5.64 27.76
C THR A 6 -12.20 -5.99 27.81
N ASP A 7 -12.52 -7.26 27.62
CA ASP A 7 -13.87 -7.83 27.75
C ASP A 7 -14.92 -7.19 26.81
N LEU A 8 -14.46 -6.71 25.61
CA LEU A 8 -15.35 -6.14 24.61
C LEU A 8 -16.11 -7.23 23.85
N LEU A 9 -17.42 -7.04 23.67
CA LEU A 9 -18.22 -7.79 22.71
C LEU A 9 -17.88 -7.35 21.28
N PRO A 10 -18.21 -8.14 20.25
CA PRO A 10 -17.94 -7.76 18.84
C PRO A 10 -18.55 -6.40 18.46
N GLU A 11 -19.73 -6.07 19.00
CA GLU A 11 -20.40 -4.79 18.78
C GLU A 11 -19.65 -3.63 19.42
N ASP A 12 -19.15 -3.83 20.66
CA ASP A 12 -18.37 -2.81 21.40
C ASP A 12 -17.05 -2.52 20.68
N LYS A 13 -16.41 -3.54 20.07
CA LYS A 13 -15.20 -3.38 19.27
C LYS A 13 -15.44 -2.48 18.05
N LEU A 14 -16.59 -2.65 17.39
CA LEU A 14 -16.94 -1.85 16.22
C LEU A 14 -17.21 -0.40 16.61
N GLU A 15 -17.90 -0.17 17.74
CA GLU A 15 -18.14 1.17 18.27
C GLU A 15 -16.83 1.89 18.60
N GLN A 16 -15.89 1.20 19.27
CA GLN A 16 -14.57 1.76 19.55
C GLN A 16 -13.77 2.07 18.26
N LEU A 17 -13.89 1.23 17.24
CA LEU A 17 -13.26 1.50 15.93
C LEU A 17 -13.84 2.79 15.30
N GLU A 18 -15.16 2.97 15.33
CA GLU A 18 -15.82 4.15 14.81
C GLU A 18 -15.46 5.42 15.59
N ASP A 19 -15.32 5.31 16.89
CA ASP A 19 -14.81 6.42 17.71
C ASP A 19 -13.42 6.85 17.29
N PHE A 20 -12.48 5.89 17.09
CA PHE A 20 -11.15 6.20 16.58
C PHE A 20 -11.18 6.81 15.18
N MET A 21 -12.03 6.31 14.28
CA MET A 21 -12.20 6.89 12.95
C MET A 21 -12.75 8.32 12.98
N SER A 22 -13.59 8.63 13.97
CA SER A 22 -14.19 9.95 14.10
C SER A 22 -13.19 11.06 14.51
N ILE A 23 -12.12 10.68 15.22
CA ILE A 23 -11.09 11.60 15.74
C ILE A 23 -9.83 11.62 14.88
N GLN A 24 -9.71 10.72 13.88
CA GLN A 24 -8.54 10.67 13.02
C GLN A 24 -8.46 11.91 12.11
N GLY A 25 -7.24 12.37 11.83
CA GLY A 25 -6.98 13.46 10.89
C GLY A 25 -7.16 13.01 9.43
N GLU A 26 -7.39 13.96 8.52
CA GLU A 26 -7.59 13.66 7.08
C GLU A 26 -6.45 12.85 6.44
N ALA A 27 -5.22 13.00 6.93
CA ALA A 27 -4.03 12.30 6.43
C ALA A 27 -3.72 10.99 7.17
N GLU A 28 -4.44 10.69 8.25
CA GLU A 28 -4.26 9.48 9.05
C GLU A 28 -5.11 8.35 8.51
N LYS A 29 -4.64 7.11 8.68
CA LYS A 29 -5.36 5.90 8.29
C LYS A 29 -5.38 4.91 9.43
N LEU A 30 -6.57 4.39 9.72
CA LEU A 30 -6.79 3.42 10.78
C LEU A 30 -6.56 2.01 10.24
N VAL A 31 -5.59 1.33 10.84
CA VAL A 31 -5.28 -0.07 10.53
C VAL A 31 -5.86 -0.95 11.61
N CYS A 32 -6.72 -1.88 11.23
CA CYS A 32 -7.25 -2.90 12.12
C CYS A 32 -6.55 -4.23 11.87
N VAL A 33 -6.17 -4.92 12.94
CA VAL A 33 -5.53 -6.25 12.87
C VAL A 33 -6.38 -7.22 13.68
N GLY A 34 -6.79 -8.32 13.06
CA GLY A 34 -7.62 -9.34 13.69
C GLY A 34 -7.27 -10.74 13.20
N ASP A 35 -7.60 -11.76 14.00
CA ASP A 35 -7.29 -13.17 13.74
C ASP A 35 -8.53 -14.06 13.57
N GLY A 36 -9.72 -13.55 13.88
CA GLY A 36 -10.93 -14.36 13.99
C GLY A 36 -12.15 -13.87 13.23
N ILE A 37 -13.18 -14.74 13.19
CA ILE A 37 -14.50 -14.46 12.60
C ILE A 37 -15.15 -13.22 13.23
N ASN A 38 -14.95 -13.05 14.53
CA ASN A 38 -15.55 -11.95 15.29
C ASN A 38 -14.96 -10.58 14.92
N ASP A 39 -13.80 -10.55 14.28
CA ASP A 39 -13.11 -9.33 13.86
C ASP A 39 -13.41 -8.93 12.41
N ALA A 40 -14.07 -9.81 11.63
CA ALA A 40 -14.41 -9.54 10.24
C ALA A 40 -15.18 -8.21 10.04
N PRO A 41 -16.17 -7.82 10.87
CA PRO A 41 -16.83 -6.53 10.72
C PRO A 41 -15.88 -5.33 10.91
N MET A 42 -14.92 -5.44 11.84
CA MET A 42 -13.92 -4.41 12.09
C MET A 42 -12.91 -4.31 10.93
N LEU A 43 -12.46 -5.46 10.42
CA LEU A 43 -11.53 -5.52 9.29
C LEU A 43 -12.14 -4.87 8.04
N ALA A 44 -13.40 -5.17 7.75
CA ALA A 44 -14.12 -4.59 6.62
C ALA A 44 -14.41 -3.08 6.79
N ARG A 45 -14.48 -2.59 8.03
CA ARG A 45 -14.87 -1.19 8.32
C ARG A 45 -13.66 -0.26 8.43
N ALA A 46 -12.49 -0.77 8.81
CA ALA A 46 -11.26 0.01 8.92
C ALA A 46 -10.80 0.56 7.57
N ASP A 47 -9.92 1.57 7.57
CA ASP A 47 -9.27 2.02 6.35
C ASP A 47 -8.37 0.93 5.73
N ILE A 48 -7.75 0.09 6.58
CA ILE A 48 -6.96 -1.06 6.18
C ILE A 48 -7.20 -2.18 7.19
N GLY A 49 -7.79 -3.28 6.74
CA GLY A 49 -7.97 -4.50 7.51
C GLY A 49 -6.85 -5.51 7.27
N ILE A 50 -6.22 -6.01 8.33
CA ILE A 50 -5.18 -7.03 8.27
C ILE A 50 -5.66 -8.28 9.01
N ALA A 51 -5.86 -9.38 8.29
CA ALA A 51 -6.14 -10.69 8.89
C ALA A 51 -4.84 -11.42 9.21
N MET A 52 -4.78 -12.04 10.38
CA MET A 52 -3.65 -12.86 10.84
C MET A 52 -4.01 -14.35 10.82
N GLY A 53 -3.03 -15.17 10.46
CA GLY A 53 -3.05 -16.63 10.64
C GLY A 53 -3.27 -17.44 9.37
N ASN A 54 -2.65 -18.61 9.39
CA ASN A 54 -2.73 -19.62 8.30
C ASN A 54 -4.10 -20.31 8.25
N LEU A 55 -4.93 -20.12 9.28
CA LEU A 55 -6.27 -20.70 9.47
C LEU A 55 -7.29 -19.60 9.82
N GLY A 56 -7.02 -18.36 9.43
CA GLY A 56 -7.99 -17.27 9.57
C GLY A 56 -9.34 -17.73 9.02
N SER A 57 -10.43 -17.38 9.70
CA SER A 57 -11.75 -17.75 9.21
C SER A 57 -11.92 -17.21 7.78
N GLU A 58 -12.59 -17.96 6.92
CA GLU A 58 -12.91 -17.49 5.56
C GLU A 58 -13.51 -16.09 5.59
N ALA A 59 -14.34 -15.77 6.60
CA ALA A 59 -14.94 -14.47 6.78
C ALA A 59 -13.91 -13.36 7.08
N ALA A 60 -12.89 -13.62 7.89
CA ALA A 60 -11.83 -12.65 8.17
C ALA A 60 -10.92 -12.44 6.95
N ILE A 61 -10.63 -13.52 6.23
CA ILE A 61 -9.85 -13.47 4.98
C ILE A 61 -10.60 -12.67 3.90
N GLU A 62 -11.91 -12.86 3.76
CA GLU A 62 -12.73 -12.14 2.78
C GLU A 62 -12.89 -10.65 3.13
N ALA A 63 -12.89 -10.32 4.43
CA ALA A 63 -13.05 -8.96 4.92
C ALA A 63 -11.76 -8.13 4.94
N ALA A 64 -10.58 -8.77 4.88
CA ALA A 64 -9.30 -8.10 5.04
C ALA A 64 -8.68 -7.66 3.70
N ASP A 65 -8.01 -6.50 3.71
CA ASP A 65 -7.21 -6.03 2.58
C ASP A 65 -5.86 -6.74 2.48
N VAL A 66 -5.33 -7.20 3.62
CA VAL A 66 -4.03 -7.88 3.73
C VAL A 66 -4.15 -9.12 4.61
N ILE A 67 -3.50 -10.21 4.19
CA ILE A 67 -3.44 -11.46 4.95
C ILE A 67 -1.97 -11.72 5.33
N LEU A 68 -1.72 -11.84 6.63
CA LEU A 68 -0.44 -12.31 7.14
C LEU A 68 -0.50 -13.82 7.35
N VAL A 69 0.20 -14.57 6.50
CA VAL A 69 0.18 -16.05 6.50
C VAL A 69 0.78 -16.64 7.78
N LYS A 70 1.71 -15.93 8.41
CA LYS A 70 2.30 -16.32 9.69
C LYS A 70 1.70 -15.50 10.82
N ASP A 71 1.42 -16.15 11.95
CA ASP A 71 1.00 -15.49 13.20
C ASP A 71 2.18 -14.75 13.86
N ASP A 72 2.72 -13.78 13.12
CA ASP A 72 3.86 -12.99 13.58
C ASP A 72 3.60 -11.50 13.32
N LEU A 73 3.49 -10.74 14.39
CA LEU A 73 3.34 -9.28 14.35
C LEU A 73 4.51 -8.56 13.64
N HIS A 74 5.69 -9.21 13.52
CA HIS A 74 6.79 -8.67 12.72
C HIS A 74 6.43 -8.57 11.23
N GLY A 75 5.46 -9.36 10.77
CA GLY A 75 4.90 -9.24 9.42
C GLY A 75 4.31 -7.87 9.13
N ILE A 76 3.71 -7.20 10.13
CA ILE A 76 3.17 -5.84 9.99
C ILE A 76 4.30 -4.84 9.72
N VAL A 77 5.42 -4.97 10.44
CA VAL A 77 6.60 -4.11 10.23
C VAL A 77 7.19 -4.31 8.83
N ALA A 78 7.26 -5.57 8.38
CA ALA A 78 7.71 -5.89 7.04
C ALA A 78 6.76 -5.30 5.97
N LEU A 79 5.44 -5.43 6.16
CA LEU A 79 4.42 -4.84 5.30
C LEU A 79 4.58 -3.33 5.18
N MET A 80 4.73 -2.63 6.30
CA MET A 80 4.94 -1.17 6.30
C MET A 80 6.21 -0.76 5.55
N LYS A 81 7.29 -1.55 5.70
CA LYS A 81 8.55 -1.31 4.98
C LYS A 81 8.37 -1.50 3.47
N ILE A 82 7.74 -2.58 3.06
CA ILE A 82 7.44 -2.88 1.65
C ILE A 82 6.57 -1.76 1.05
N ALA A 83 5.50 -1.36 1.74
CA ALA A 83 4.63 -0.29 1.31
C ALA A 83 5.39 1.04 1.09
N LYS A 84 6.26 1.40 2.05
CA LYS A 84 7.09 2.61 1.97
C LYS A 84 8.06 2.58 0.78
N GLU A 85 8.75 1.46 0.56
CA GLU A 85 9.68 1.30 -0.56
C GLU A 85 8.93 1.27 -1.90
N THR A 86 7.74 0.66 -1.95
CA THR A 86 6.87 0.68 -3.12
C THR A 86 6.46 2.10 -3.49
N LEU A 87 5.96 2.87 -2.54
CA LEU A 87 5.57 4.27 -2.76
C LEU A 87 6.76 5.13 -3.20
N ARG A 88 7.94 4.89 -2.63
CA ARG A 88 9.17 5.57 -3.04
C ARG A 88 9.54 5.25 -4.48
N SER A 89 9.51 3.99 -4.87
CA SER A 89 9.78 3.55 -6.25
C SER A 89 8.78 4.15 -7.24
N VAL A 90 7.49 4.15 -6.91
CA VAL A 90 6.43 4.76 -7.73
C VAL A 90 6.68 6.26 -7.90
N SER A 91 6.96 6.98 -6.81
CA SER A 91 7.23 8.42 -6.85
C SER A 91 8.47 8.74 -7.70
N GLN A 92 9.54 7.95 -7.58
CA GLN A 92 10.75 8.08 -8.40
C GLN A 92 10.43 7.86 -9.88
N ASN A 93 9.70 6.80 -10.22
CA ASN A 93 9.34 6.48 -11.59
C ASN A 93 8.49 7.58 -12.23
N ILE A 94 7.47 8.08 -11.50
CA ILE A 94 6.61 9.18 -11.98
C ILE A 94 7.44 10.43 -12.20
N THR A 95 8.26 10.82 -11.23
CA THR A 95 9.08 12.04 -11.32
C THR A 95 10.04 11.95 -12.50
N PHE A 96 10.71 10.81 -12.66
CA PHE A 96 11.63 10.57 -13.77
C PHE A 96 10.92 10.61 -15.13
N ALA A 97 9.79 9.91 -15.26
CA ALA A 97 9.01 9.88 -16.50
C ALA A 97 8.50 11.27 -16.89
N VAL A 98 7.97 12.04 -15.94
CA VAL A 98 7.49 13.40 -16.20
C VAL A 98 8.64 14.33 -16.61
N PHE A 99 9.78 14.23 -15.91
CA PHE A 99 10.96 15.03 -16.26
C PHE A 99 11.44 14.74 -17.69
N ILE A 100 11.61 13.47 -18.06
CA ILE A 100 12.04 13.09 -19.42
C ILE A 100 11.01 13.52 -20.46
N LYS A 101 9.71 13.39 -20.16
CA LYS A 101 8.64 13.81 -21.07
C LYS A 101 8.69 15.31 -21.36
N ILE A 102 8.91 16.15 -20.35
CA ILE A 102 9.07 17.60 -20.52
C ILE A 102 10.32 17.89 -21.37
N LEU A 103 11.43 17.19 -21.11
CA LEU A 103 12.66 17.36 -21.87
C LEU A 103 12.49 16.99 -23.34
N VAL A 104 11.85 15.84 -23.64
CA VAL A 104 11.57 15.40 -25.02
C VAL A 104 10.67 16.40 -25.73
N LEU A 105 9.63 16.89 -25.06
CA LEU A 105 8.74 17.90 -25.64
C LEU A 105 9.51 19.19 -25.98
N PHE A 106 10.38 19.67 -25.08
CA PHE A 106 11.21 20.82 -25.31
C PHE A 106 12.14 20.62 -26.52
N MET A 107 12.81 19.46 -26.63
CA MET A 107 13.68 19.11 -27.74
C MET A 107 12.92 18.99 -29.06
N ALA A 108 11.68 18.50 -29.03
CA ALA A 108 10.82 18.44 -30.21
C ALA A 108 10.42 19.85 -30.71
N VAL A 109 10.11 20.78 -29.80
CA VAL A 109 9.73 22.17 -30.15
C VAL A 109 10.88 22.91 -30.84
N ILE A 110 12.11 22.69 -30.40
CA ILE A 110 13.29 23.32 -31.02
C ILE A 110 13.79 22.57 -32.25
N GLY A 111 13.11 21.46 -32.65
CA GLY A 111 13.39 20.72 -33.89
C GLY A 111 14.52 19.71 -33.82
N TYR A 112 15.03 19.40 -32.62
CA TYR A 112 16.08 18.38 -32.45
C TYR A 112 15.51 16.95 -32.44
N PHE A 113 14.28 16.74 -32.00
CA PHE A 113 13.61 15.43 -31.93
C PHE A 113 12.45 15.37 -32.91
N GLY A 114 12.44 14.28 -33.70
CA GLY A 114 11.27 13.87 -34.47
C GLY A 114 10.40 12.89 -33.69
N MET A 115 9.36 12.41 -34.35
CA MET A 115 8.40 11.48 -33.75
C MET A 115 9.05 10.16 -33.32
N TRP A 116 9.99 9.64 -34.09
CA TRP A 116 10.64 8.34 -33.85
C TRP A 116 11.57 8.39 -32.65
N GLU A 117 12.36 9.47 -32.51
CA GLU A 117 13.25 9.67 -31.38
C GLU A 117 12.45 9.80 -30.08
N ALA A 118 11.33 10.50 -30.10
CA ALA A 118 10.44 10.63 -28.96
C ALA A 118 9.88 9.27 -28.51
N ILE A 119 9.41 8.44 -29.45
CA ILE A 119 8.90 7.09 -29.17
C ILE A 119 9.99 6.21 -28.56
N LEU A 120 11.21 6.23 -29.11
CA LEU A 120 12.31 5.42 -28.58
C LEU A 120 12.69 5.81 -27.16
N VAL A 121 12.72 7.11 -26.85
CA VAL A 121 13.00 7.57 -25.49
C VAL A 121 11.91 7.13 -24.52
N GLU A 122 10.63 7.23 -24.90
CA GLU A 122 9.52 6.77 -24.06
C GLU A 122 9.61 5.26 -23.77
N MET A 123 9.96 4.44 -24.76
CA MET A 123 10.17 3.00 -24.55
C MET A 123 11.30 2.72 -23.55
N VAL A 124 12.41 3.44 -23.65
CA VAL A 124 13.53 3.30 -22.69
C VAL A 124 13.10 3.69 -21.29
N VAL A 125 12.34 4.79 -21.12
CA VAL A 125 11.82 5.23 -19.82
C VAL A 125 10.94 4.16 -19.17
N VAL A 126 10.05 3.52 -19.95
CA VAL A 126 9.20 2.44 -19.44
C VAL A 126 10.03 1.24 -18.98
N ILE A 127 11.03 0.83 -19.77
CA ILE A 127 11.93 -0.28 -19.40
C ILE A 127 12.67 0.03 -18.09
N LEU A 128 13.21 1.24 -17.95
CA LEU A 128 13.91 1.67 -16.74
C LEU A 128 12.97 1.70 -15.52
N ALA A 129 11.73 2.16 -15.69
CA ALA A 129 10.72 2.15 -14.63
C ALA A 129 10.38 0.73 -14.19
N VAL A 130 10.26 -0.23 -15.12
CA VAL A 130 10.02 -1.65 -14.79
C VAL A 130 11.19 -2.23 -14.02
N ILE A 131 12.43 -1.97 -14.45
CA ILE A 131 13.64 -2.45 -13.76
C ILE A 131 13.72 -1.88 -12.34
N ASN A 132 13.45 -0.58 -12.18
CA ASN A 132 13.41 0.05 -10.84
C ASN A 132 12.35 -0.56 -9.94
N SER A 133 11.14 -0.82 -10.49
CA SER A 133 10.05 -1.45 -9.72
C SER A 133 10.35 -2.90 -9.35
N ALA A 134 11.05 -3.66 -10.21
CA ALA A 134 11.46 -5.03 -9.94
C ALA A 134 12.42 -5.12 -8.72
N GLY A 135 13.18 -4.06 -8.43
CA GLY A 135 14.02 -3.98 -7.24
C GLY A 135 13.25 -4.06 -5.92
N VAL A 136 11.98 -3.63 -5.90
CA VAL A 136 11.12 -3.72 -4.70
C VAL A 136 10.76 -5.17 -4.37
N ALA A 137 10.64 -6.04 -5.38
CA ALA A 137 10.36 -7.48 -5.18
C ALA A 137 11.46 -8.20 -4.38
N GLY A 138 12.68 -7.70 -4.39
CA GLY A 138 13.79 -8.25 -3.61
C GLY A 138 13.66 -8.05 -2.08
N TYR A 139 12.74 -7.20 -1.61
CA TYR A 139 12.47 -7.00 -0.18
C TYR A 139 11.49 -8.03 0.41
N THR A 140 10.90 -8.88 -0.43
CA THR A 140 9.91 -9.90 -0.03
C THR A 140 10.50 -11.30 0.16
N ALA A 141 11.81 -11.47 -0.03
CA ALA A 141 12.53 -12.74 0.07
C ALA A 141 13.24 -12.91 1.42
#